data_72b27bb9360224204a21b4273a6cdb4f
#
_entry.id   72b27bb9360224204a21b4273a6cdb4f
#
_cell.length_a   1.000
_cell.length_b   1.000
_cell.length_c   1.000
_cell.angle_alpha   90.00
_cell.angle_beta   90.00
_cell.angle_gamma   90.00
#
_symmetry.space_group_name_H-M   'P 1'
#
loop_
_entity.id
_entity.type
_entity.pdbx_description
1 polymer ?
#
loop_
_entity_poly.entity_id
_entity_poly.type
_entity_poly.pdbx_seq_one_letter_code
_entity_poly.pdbx_strand_id
1 'polypeptide(L)'
;MRRKTLFLAALLLAMAVTGCRKKETIDLSTLHTTAAETENQSEKEPSKEPIQLDTEHTESSSETEHKYSVDISMETYTDGGVSIQYPVLSSLSDQELQEKINQLIKENAVSAAMAKGLPAEGASLTVSASVESSNLKRLVLSYKGELKKGADTERIFYSNTIDLEEGRNLQLSDYADAYTVAGYLASGDYVFAEAPKGDETAVRAYINGAGRDTDYYYKKLAEADFSETGAFPECCSFERQGTIFVSVPVSHELGDYALIKYVPDNK
;
A
#
# COMPACT_ATOMS: atom_id res chain seq x y z
N MET A 1 12.93 51.53 -37.91
CA MET A 1 12.65 52.65 -36.95
C MET A 1 12.49 52.05 -35.58
N ARG A 2 13.50 52.23 -34.71
CA ARG A 2 13.47 52.98 -33.43
C ARG A 2 12.45 52.41 -32.42
N ARG A 3 12.76 52.02 -31.17
CA ARG A 3 13.78 52.35 -30.10
C ARG A 3 13.63 51.29 -29.02
N LYS A 4 14.65 50.61 -28.50
CA LYS A 4 15.45 50.90 -27.30
C LYS A 4 14.64 51.44 -26.09
N THR A 5 14.60 50.66 -24.99
CA THR A 5 15.11 51.15 -23.69
C THR A 5 15.31 50.00 -22.69
N LEU A 6 16.54 49.95 -22.15
CA LEU A 6 16.96 49.30 -20.92
C LEU A 6 16.27 49.91 -19.69
N PHE A 7 16.01 49.10 -18.66
CA PHE A 7 16.19 49.55 -17.28
C PHE A 7 16.74 48.41 -16.40
N LEU A 8 17.88 48.64 -15.89
CA LEU A 8 18.67 47.97 -14.91
C LEU A 8 18.24 48.49 -13.54
N ALA A 9 17.93 47.63 -12.56
CA ALA A 9 18.01 47.99 -11.14
C ALA A 9 18.30 46.75 -10.30
N ALA A 10 19.56 46.69 -9.83
CA ALA A 10 20.02 45.83 -8.76
C ALA A 10 19.49 46.33 -7.40
N LEU A 11 19.08 45.42 -6.52
CA LEU A 11 19.13 45.71 -5.08
C LEU A 11 19.49 44.42 -4.32
N LEU A 12 20.74 44.38 -3.89
CA LEU A 12 21.30 43.49 -2.87
C LEU A 12 20.74 43.90 -1.51
N LEU A 13 20.18 42.94 -0.75
CA LEU A 13 20.12 43.07 0.71
C LEU A 13 20.45 41.71 1.33
N ALA A 14 21.66 41.59 1.83
CA ALA A 14 22.15 40.54 2.69
C ALA A 14 21.62 40.78 4.12
N MET A 15 20.97 39.80 4.72
CA MET A 15 20.86 39.72 6.18
C MET A 15 21.26 38.32 6.64
N ALA A 16 22.50 38.28 7.17
CA ALA A 16 22.98 37.17 7.97
C ALA A 16 22.31 37.23 9.34
N VAL A 17 21.62 36.13 9.73
CA VAL A 17 21.25 35.89 11.11
C VAL A 17 21.88 34.58 11.54
N THR A 18 23.02 34.71 12.22
CA THR A 18 23.70 33.65 12.96
C THR A 18 22.88 33.34 14.22
N GLY A 19 22.16 32.24 14.23
CA GLY A 19 21.51 31.69 15.43
C GLY A 19 22.19 30.37 15.81
N CYS A 20 23.21 30.42 16.67
CA CYS A 20 23.75 29.24 17.34
C CYS A 20 22.70 28.67 18.30
N ARG A 21 22.09 27.53 17.98
CA ARG A 21 21.39 26.70 18.94
C ARG A 21 22.33 25.61 19.46
N LYS A 22 22.64 25.68 20.76
CA LYS A 22 23.35 24.64 21.49
C LYS A 22 22.57 23.31 21.37
N LYS A 23 23.25 22.28 20.89
CA LYS A 23 22.81 20.89 21.05
C LYS A 23 23.06 20.50 22.51
N GLU A 24 22.00 20.26 23.25
CA GLU A 24 22.10 19.50 24.50
C GLU A 24 22.21 18.01 24.14
N THR A 25 23.37 17.48 24.40
CA THR A 25 23.61 16.02 24.37
C THR A 25 23.05 15.44 25.67
N ILE A 26 21.99 14.62 25.53
CA ILE A 26 21.48 13.82 26.64
C ILE A 26 22.43 12.63 26.80
N ASP A 27 23.13 12.60 27.94
CA ASP A 27 24.02 11.50 28.32
C ASP A 27 23.18 10.32 28.83
N LEU A 28 23.16 9.22 28.09
CA LEU A 28 22.43 7.99 28.37
C LEU A 28 23.19 7.02 29.29
N SER A 29 24.29 7.45 29.90
CA SER A 29 25.15 6.57 30.74
C SER A 29 24.65 6.30 32.15
N THR A 30 23.46 6.80 32.55
CA THR A 30 22.94 6.65 33.92
C THR A 30 21.77 5.67 34.09
N LEU A 31 21.54 4.77 33.15
CA LEU A 31 20.63 3.65 33.38
C LEU A 31 21.41 2.47 33.99
N HIS A 32 21.65 2.56 35.27
CA HIS A 32 22.16 1.44 36.06
C HIS A 32 21.10 0.36 36.21
N THR A 33 21.40 -0.77 35.63
CA THR A 33 20.77 -2.06 35.91
C THR A 33 21.11 -2.46 37.36
N THR A 34 20.09 -2.50 38.22
CA THR A 34 20.22 -3.12 39.53
C THR A 34 19.83 -4.59 39.42
N ALA A 35 20.78 -5.45 39.20
CA ALA A 35 20.63 -6.87 39.45
C ALA A 35 21.06 -7.12 40.91
N ALA A 36 20.17 -7.65 41.73
CA ALA A 36 20.50 -8.17 43.03
C ALA A 36 20.38 -9.71 42.96
N GLU A 37 21.53 -10.32 43.02
CA GLU A 37 21.70 -11.74 43.37
C GLU A 37 21.34 -11.91 44.85
N THR A 38 20.63 -12.98 45.19
CA THR A 38 20.83 -13.66 46.48
C THR A 38 20.53 -15.15 46.29
N GLU A 39 21.55 -15.89 46.61
CA GLU A 39 21.61 -17.37 46.67
C GLU A 39 20.88 -17.95 47.89
N ASN A 40 20.35 -19.15 47.64
CA ASN A 40 20.53 -20.39 48.45
C ASN A 40 19.64 -20.66 49.66
N GLN A 41 19.08 -21.80 49.58
CA GLN A 41 19.04 -22.99 50.47
C GLN A 41 17.66 -23.49 50.94
N SER A 42 17.44 -24.72 50.48
CA SER A 42 17.15 -25.93 51.28
C SER A 42 15.71 -26.30 51.61
N GLU A 43 15.36 -27.45 51.00
CA GLU A 43 14.61 -28.61 51.49
C GLU A 43 13.48 -28.44 52.54
N LYS A 44 12.28 -28.85 52.15
CA LYS A 44 11.53 -30.00 52.66
C LYS A 44 10.13 -30.13 52.05
N GLU A 45 9.91 -31.22 51.34
CA GLU A 45 8.60 -31.91 51.30
C GLU A 45 8.36 -32.63 52.64
N PRO A 46 7.16 -33.04 53.05
CA PRO A 46 5.97 -33.42 52.29
C PRO A 46 4.61 -33.05 52.94
N SER A 47 3.52 -33.12 52.28
CA SER A 47 2.37 -33.94 52.67
C SER A 47 1.11 -33.65 51.86
N LYS A 48 0.55 -34.69 51.35
CA LYS A 48 -0.73 -34.81 50.67
C LYS A 48 -1.89 -34.54 51.62
N GLU A 49 -2.90 -33.78 51.15
CA GLU A 49 -4.32 -34.22 51.33
C GLU A 49 -5.22 -33.40 50.40
N PRO A 50 -6.32 -33.94 49.87
CA PRO A 50 -7.10 -33.40 48.78
C PRO A 50 -8.19 -32.47 49.32
N ILE A 51 -8.30 -31.27 48.79
CA ILE A 51 -9.47 -30.41 49.01
C ILE A 51 -10.46 -30.63 47.90
N GLN A 52 -11.64 -30.95 48.29
CA GLN A 52 -12.85 -31.20 47.46
C GLN A 52 -13.17 -29.94 46.64
N LEU A 53 -13.58 -30.22 45.39
CA LEU A 53 -14.12 -29.30 44.43
C LEU A 53 -15.59 -29.01 44.84
N ASP A 54 -15.89 -27.84 45.30
CA ASP A 54 -17.25 -27.35 45.30
C ASP A 54 -17.53 -26.64 43.97
N THR A 55 -18.39 -27.28 43.24
CA THR A 55 -19.00 -26.79 41.99
C THR A 55 -20.11 -25.80 42.40
N GLU A 56 -19.98 -24.57 41.91
CA GLU A 56 -21.07 -23.71 41.43
C GLU A 56 -20.66 -22.23 41.49
N HIS A 57 -20.32 -21.70 40.32
CA HIS A 57 -20.84 -20.44 39.81
C HIS A 57 -20.30 -20.27 38.40
N THR A 58 -21.11 -20.72 37.47
CA THR A 58 -20.98 -20.34 36.06
C THR A 58 -21.45 -18.89 35.94
N GLU A 59 -20.59 -17.94 36.17
CA GLU A 59 -20.76 -16.60 35.58
C GLU A 59 -20.17 -16.63 34.19
N SER A 60 -21.07 -16.66 33.21
CA SER A 60 -20.79 -16.38 31.83
C SER A 60 -20.31 -14.94 31.71
N SER A 61 -19.01 -14.71 31.88
CA SER A 61 -18.39 -13.52 31.37
C SER A 61 -18.36 -13.66 29.85
N SER A 62 -19.30 -13.02 29.18
CA SER A 62 -19.16 -12.72 27.76
C SER A 62 -17.94 -11.79 27.65
N GLU A 63 -16.76 -12.38 27.46
CA GLU A 63 -15.61 -11.66 26.93
C GLU A 63 -16.02 -11.17 25.56
N THR A 64 -16.29 -9.87 25.47
CA THR A 64 -16.40 -9.17 24.21
C THR A 64 -15.00 -9.24 23.60
N GLU A 65 -14.76 -10.25 22.77
CA GLU A 65 -13.55 -10.27 21.94
C GLU A 65 -13.53 -8.95 21.17
N HIS A 66 -12.61 -8.07 21.51
CA HIS A 66 -12.33 -6.88 20.73
C HIS A 66 -11.77 -7.34 19.39
N LYS A 67 -12.64 -7.42 18.41
CA LYS A 67 -12.29 -7.80 17.04
C LYS A 67 -11.43 -6.69 16.42
N TYR A 68 -10.16 -6.97 16.25
CA TYR A 68 -9.17 -6.04 15.69
C TYR A 68 -9.09 -6.07 14.16
N SER A 69 -9.93 -6.86 13.51
CA SER A 69 -9.98 -7.00 12.06
C SER A 69 -11.41 -7.22 11.57
N VAL A 70 -11.66 -6.88 10.31
CA VAL A 70 -12.90 -7.20 9.61
C VAL A 70 -12.86 -8.63 9.10
N ASP A 71 -14.02 -9.31 9.02
CA ASP A 71 -14.12 -10.61 8.37
C ASP A 71 -14.14 -10.42 6.86
N ILE A 72 -13.33 -11.20 6.16
CA ILE A 72 -13.16 -11.11 4.72
C ILE A 72 -13.39 -12.49 4.12
N SER A 73 -14.28 -12.57 3.14
CA SER A 73 -14.46 -13.74 2.28
C SER A 73 -14.11 -13.36 0.84
N MET A 74 -13.91 -14.35 -0.04
CA MET A 74 -13.63 -14.12 -1.45
C MET A 74 -14.83 -14.52 -2.30
N GLU A 75 -15.21 -13.63 -3.22
CA GLU A 75 -16.18 -13.89 -4.28
C GLU A 75 -15.51 -13.82 -5.65
N THR A 76 -16.22 -14.32 -6.66
CA THR A 76 -15.74 -14.30 -8.04
C THR A 76 -16.82 -13.71 -8.95
N TYR A 77 -16.45 -12.64 -9.65
CA TYR A 77 -17.23 -12.12 -10.77
C TYR A 77 -16.91 -12.92 -12.03
N THR A 78 -17.97 -13.35 -12.75
CA THR A 78 -17.81 -14.05 -14.03
C THR A 78 -18.76 -13.46 -15.06
N ASP A 79 -18.22 -13.16 -16.25
CA ASP A 79 -18.98 -12.70 -17.41
C ASP A 79 -18.25 -13.09 -18.71
N GLY A 80 -18.85 -13.95 -19.53
CA GLY A 80 -18.20 -14.46 -20.72
C GLY A 80 -16.84 -15.12 -20.40
N GLY A 81 -15.75 -14.62 -21.01
CA GLY A 81 -14.37 -15.07 -20.74
C GLY A 81 -13.71 -14.39 -19.55
N VAL A 82 -14.44 -13.61 -18.75
CA VAL A 82 -13.91 -12.87 -17.60
C VAL A 82 -14.14 -13.65 -16.30
N SER A 83 -13.10 -13.76 -15.46
CA SER A 83 -13.17 -14.32 -14.12
C SER A 83 -12.29 -13.49 -13.19
N ILE A 84 -12.90 -12.74 -12.27
CA ILE A 84 -12.21 -11.81 -11.37
C ILE A 84 -12.60 -12.13 -9.93
N GLN A 85 -11.62 -12.52 -9.13
CA GLN A 85 -11.78 -12.72 -7.70
C GLN A 85 -11.68 -11.38 -6.97
N TYR A 86 -12.51 -11.16 -5.97
CA TYR A 86 -12.49 -9.97 -5.13
C TYR A 86 -12.96 -10.28 -3.70
N PRO A 87 -12.49 -9.55 -2.68
CA PRO A 87 -12.92 -9.74 -1.31
C PRO A 87 -14.27 -9.07 -1.04
N VAL A 88 -15.00 -9.66 -0.09
CA VAL A 88 -16.25 -9.13 0.46
C VAL A 88 -16.14 -9.06 1.97
N LEU A 89 -16.46 -7.92 2.55
CA LEU A 89 -16.45 -7.69 3.98
C LEU A 89 -17.78 -8.14 4.60
N SER A 90 -17.66 -8.74 5.80
CA SER A 90 -18.83 -9.09 6.61
C SER A 90 -18.51 -8.80 8.07
N SER A 91 -19.13 -8.06 8.82
CA SER A 91 -18.88 -7.77 10.25
C SER A 91 -18.58 -6.32 10.61
N LEU A 92 -18.80 -5.41 9.69
CA LEU A 92 -18.86 -4.01 10.07
C LEU A 92 -20.17 -3.76 10.85
N SER A 93 -20.10 -2.93 11.88
CA SER A 93 -21.27 -2.57 12.68
C SER A 93 -22.27 -1.71 11.88
N ASP A 94 -21.79 -0.91 10.94
CA ASP A 94 -22.58 -0.11 10.02
C ASP A 94 -22.81 -0.91 8.72
N GLN A 95 -24.03 -1.39 8.53
CA GLN A 95 -24.40 -2.20 7.37
C GLN A 95 -24.44 -1.39 6.07
N GLU A 96 -24.87 -0.13 6.12
CA GLU A 96 -24.90 0.73 4.92
C GLU A 96 -23.49 1.03 4.45
N LEU A 97 -22.59 1.32 5.37
CA LEU A 97 -21.17 1.51 5.08
C LEU A 97 -20.54 0.22 4.53
N GLN A 98 -20.85 -0.94 5.12
CA GLN A 98 -20.37 -2.23 4.62
C GLN A 98 -20.82 -2.51 3.18
N GLU A 99 -22.07 -2.27 2.85
CA GLU A 99 -22.61 -2.44 1.49
C GLU A 99 -21.91 -1.47 0.50
N LYS A 100 -21.74 -0.21 0.89
CA LYS A 100 -21.01 0.78 0.10
C LYS A 100 -19.58 0.33 -0.19
N ILE A 101 -18.86 -0.16 0.83
CA ILE A 101 -17.48 -0.64 0.67
C ILE A 101 -17.43 -1.88 -0.23
N ASN A 102 -18.32 -2.85 -0.03
CA ASN A 102 -18.38 -4.05 -0.86
C ASN A 102 -18.70 -3.73 -2.33
N GLN A 103 -19.59 -2.78 -2.58
CA GLN A 103 -19.84 -2.28 -3.92
C GLN A 103 -18.61 -1.63 -4.54
N LEU A 104 -17.91 -0.77 -3.78
CA LEU A 104 -16.67 -0.11 -4.21
C LEU A 104 -15.57 -1.12 -4.54
N ILE A 105 -15.37 -2.14 -3.70
CA ILE A 105 -14.41 -3.23 -3.95
C ILE A 105 -14.74 -3.92 -5.27
N LYS A 106 -15.99 -4.30 -5.47
CA LYS A 106 -16.43 -4.99 -6.67
C LYS A 106 -16.25 -4.14 -7.92
N GLU A 107 -16.64 -2.86 -7.89
CA GLU A 107 -16.49 -1.93 -9.01
C GLU A 107 -15.03 -1.76 -9.40
N ASN A 108 -14.15 -1.54 -8.42
CA ASN A 108 -12.71 -1.45 -8.66
C ASN A 108 -12.14 -2.75 -9.23
N ALA A 109 -12.54 -3.90 -8.68
CA ALA A 109 -12.07 -5.19 -9.15
C ALA A 109 -12.43 -5.44 -10.61
N VAL A 110 -13.68 -5.18 -11.01
CA VAL A 110 -14.17 -5.46 -12.36
C VAL A 110 -13.77 -4.39 -13.38
N SER A 111 -13.31 -3.22 -12.94
CA SER A 111 -12.93 -2.11 -13.82
C SER A 111 -11.82 -2.48 -14.81
N ALA A 112 -10.93 -3.43 -14.45
CA ALA A 112 -9.92 -3.97 -15.35
C ALA A 112 -10.53 -4.59 -16.61
N ALA A 113 -11.62 -5.38 -16.46
CA ALA A 113 -12.33 -5.95 -17.60
C ALA A 113 -12.93 -4.85 -18.49
N MET A 114 -13.57 -3.85 -17.88
CA MET A 114 -14.17 -2.72 -18.59
C MET A 114 -13.11 -1.91 -19.36
N ALA A 115 -11.97 -1.61 -18.72
CA ALA A 115 -10.87 -0.88 -19.34
C ALA A 115 -10.24 -1.64 -20.53
N LYS A 116 -10.31 -2.98 -20.53
CA LYS A 116 -9.81 -3.84 -21.61
C LYS A 116 -10.88 -4.17 -22.67
N GLY A 117 -12.11 -3.60 -22.53
CA GLY A 117 -13.22 -3.84 -23.45
C GLY A 117 -13.77 -5.26 -23.40
N LEU A 118 -13.81 -5.87 -22.21
CA LEU A 118 -14.29 -7.24 -22.00
C LEU A 118 -15.72 -7.23 -21.37
N PRO A 119 -16.52 -8.28 -21.66
CA PRO A 119 -16.19 -9.49 -22.42
C PRO A 119 -16.08 -9.24 -23.93
N ALA A 120 -15.20 -10.00 -24.60
CA ALA A 120 -15.00 -9.95 -26.05
C ALA A 120 -14.71 -11.35 -26.56
N GLU A 121 -15.12 -11.63 -27.82
CA GLU A 121 -14.91 -12.92 -28.46
C GLU A 121 -13.41 -13.23 -28.60
N GLY A 122 -12.99 -14.45 -28.25
CA GLY A 122 -11.60 -14.91 -28.34
C GLY A 122 -10.67 -14.29 -27.27
N ALA A 123 -11.21 -13.52 -26.32
CA ALA A 123 -10.46 -12.98 -25.21
C ALA A 123 -10.92 -13.58 -23.86
N SER A 124 -9.98 -13.75 -22.94
CA SER A 124 -10.29 -14.11 -21.55
C SER A 124 -9.42 -13.36 -20.57
N LEU A 125 -10.00 -12.98 -19.44
CA LEU A 125 -9.32 -12.32 -18.35
C LEU A 125 -9.51 -13.14 -17.07
N THR A 126 -8.41 -13.50 -16.43
CA THR A 126 -8.44 -14.13 -15.10
C THR A 126 -7.65 -13.28 -14.13
N VAL A 127 -8.28 -12.89 -13.00
CA VAL A 127 -7.67 -12.05 -11.97
C VAL A 127 -7.88 -12.69 -10.61
N SER A 128 -6.82 -12.75 -9.82
CA SER A 128 -6.85 -13.15 -8.41
C SER A 128 -6.59 -11.95 -7.52
N ALA A 129 -7.34 -11.84 -6.43
CA ALA A 129 -7.15 -10.82 -5.41
C ALA A 129 -6.32 -11.35 -4.23
N SER A 130 -5.58 -10.46 -3.60
CA SER A 130 -4.87 -10.69 -2.36
C SER A 130 -5.14 -9.57 -1.37
N VAL A 131 -5.33 -9.90 -0.09
CA VAL A 131 -5.38 -8.94 1.00
C VAL A 131 -3.95 -8.69 1.46
N GLU A 132 -3.41 -7.53 1.14
CA GLU A 132 -2.03 -7.13 1.49
C GLU A 132 -1.92 -6.71 2.96
N SER A 133 -2.93 -6.00 3.45
CA SER A 133 -3.12 -5.70 4.87
C SER A 133 -4.58 -5.35 5.18
N SER A 134 -4.98 -5.57 6.42
CA SER A 134 -6.31 -5.24 6.91
C SER A 134 -6.24 -4.84 8.38
N ASN A 135 -6.94 -3.79 8.74
CA ASN A 135 -7.21 -3.37 10.11
C ASN A 135 -8.60 -2.70 10.17
N LEU A 136 -8.98 -2.14 11.33
CA LEU A 136 -10.29 -1.51 11.50
C LEU A 136 -10.51 -0.25 10.66
N LYS A 137 -9.43 0.38 10.16
CA LYS A 137 -9.51 1.66 9.43
C LYS A 137 -9.23 1.51 7.94
N ARG A 138 -8.45 0.50 7.55
CA ARG A 138 -7.93 0.40 6.19
C ARG A 138 -7.90 -1.05 5.72
N LEU A 139 -8.31 -1.25 4.49
CA LEU A 139 -8.16 -2.48 3.74
C LEU A 139 -7.28 -2.21 2.50
N VAL A 140 -6.23 -3.00 2.34
CA VAL A 140 -5.30 -2.90 1.21
C VAL A 140 -5.37 -4.17 0.39
N LEU A 141 -5.67 -4.01 -0.88
CA LEU A 141 -5.89 -5.09 -1.85
C LEU A 141 -4.92 -4.98 -3.01
N SER A 142 -4.44 -6.11 -3.50
CA SER A 142 -3.77 -6.21 -4.78
C SER A 142 -4.43 -7.25 -5.67
N TYR A 143 -4.36 -7.04 -6.96
CA TYR A 143 -4.94 -7.88 -7.99
C TYR A 143 -3.88 -8.23 -9.03
N LYS A 144 -3.73 -9.51 -9.31
CA LYS A 144 -2.83 -10.02 -10.35
C LYS A 144 -3.62 -10.87 -11.34
N GLY A 145 -3.41 -10.62 -12.62
CA GLY A 145 -4.17 -11.33 -13.63
C GLY A 145 -3.44 -11.46 -14.95
N GLU A 146 -4.10 -12.19 -15.83
CA GLU A 146 -3.68 -12.40 -17.22
C GLU A 146 -4.86 -12.19 -18.15
N LEU A 147 -4.64 -11.35 -19.15
CA LEU A 147 -5.53 -11.16 -20.28
C LEU A 147 -4.97 -11.93 -21.47
N LYS A 148 -5.73 -12.91 -21.96
CA LYS A 148 -5.39 -13.68 -23.15
C LYS A 148 -6.22 -13.23 -24.34
N LYS A 149 -5.56 -12.92 -25.46
CA LYS A 149 -6.17 -12.57 -26.74
C LYS A 149 -5.49 -13.41 -27.85
N GLY A 150 -6.13 -14.52 -28.22
CA GLY A 150 -5.49 -15.49 -29.12
C GLY A 150 -4.22 -16.09 -28.50
N ALA A 151 -3.07 -15.90 -29.15
CA ALA A 151 -1.77 -16.37 -28.66
C ALA A 151 -1.07 -15.38 -27.73
N ASP A 152 -1.57 -14.17 -27.60
CA ASP A 152 -0.99 -13.12 -26.80
C ASP A 152 -1.50 -13.16 -25.35
N THR A 153 -0.62 -12.84 -24.38
CA THR A 153 -0.94 -12.84 -22.96
C THR A 153 -0.36 -11.61 -22.29
N GLU A 154 -1.21 -10.66 -21.94
CA GLU A 154 -0.88 -9.45 -21.20
C GLU A 154 -1.04 -9.72 -19.71
N ARG A 155 -0.04 -9.36 -18.90
CA ARG A 155 -0.13 -9.39 -17.44
C ARG A 155 -0.81 -8.11 -16.93
N ILE A 156 -1.65 -8.27 -15.94
CA ILE A 156 -2.37 -7.16 -15.32
C ILE A 156 -2.05 -7.11 -13.82
N PHE A 157 -1.74 -5.91 -13.35
CA PHE A 157 -1.62 -5.60 -11.93
C PHE A 157 -2.36 -4.31 -11.63
N TYR A 158 -3.10 -4.31 -10.55
CA TYR A 158 -3.66 -3.11 -9.94
C TYR A 158 -3.85 -3.33 -8.44
N SER A 159 -4.01 -2.25 -7.71
CA SER A 159 -4.22 -2.25 -6.26
C SER A 159 -5.31 -1.28 -5.88
N ASN A 160 -5.84 -1.48 -4.69
CA ASN A 160 -6.89 -0.65 -4.15
C ASN A 160 -6.72 -0.56 -2.64
N THR A 161 -6.59 0.64 -2.12
CA THR A 161 -6.60 0.91 -0.70
C THR A 161 -7.90 1.60 -0.34
N ILE A 162 -8.61 1.09 0.65
CA ILE A 162 -9.93 1.56 1.05
C ILE A 162 -9.89 2.04 2.49
N ASP A 163 -10.41 3.24 2.73
CA ASP A 163 -10.76 3.75 4.03
C ASP A 163 -12.06 3.09 4.50
N LEU A 164 -12.00 2.34 5.59
CA LEU A 164 -13.15 1.62 6.15
C LEU A 164 -14.05 2.49 7.04
N GLU A 165 -13.59 3.68 7.44
CA GLU A 165 -14.38 4.64 8.21
C GLU A 165 -15.23 5.53 7.29
N GLU A 166 -14.68 5.92 6.11
CA GLU A 166 -15.37 6.78 5.15
C GLU A 166 -15.98 6.02 3.95
N GLY A 167 -15.55 4.80 3.70
CA GLY A 167 -15.97 3.99 2.55
C GLY A 167 -15.58 4.64 1.23
N ARG A 168 -14.31 5.04 1.09
CA ARG A 168 -13.72 5.63 -0.11
C ARG A 168 -12.39 5.02 -0.46
N ASN A 169 -11.97 5.20 -1.70
CA ASN A 169 -10.61 4.90 -2.10
C ASN A 169 -9.62 5.86 -1.46
N LEU A 170 -8.46 5.34 -1.05
CA LEU A 170 -7.28 6.11 -0.74
C LEU A 170 -6.32 6.09 -1.93
N GLN A 171 -5.76 7.26 -2.24
CA GLN A 171 -4.78 7.45 -3.29
C GLN A 171 -3.37 7.58 -2.70
N LEU A 172 -2.34 7.56 -3.54
CA LEU A 172 -0.95 7.75 -3.10
C LEU A 172 -0.78 9.00 -2.22
N SER A 173 -1.46 10.09 -2.58
CA SER A 173 -1.41 11.36 -1.82
C SER A 173 -1.96 11.28 -0.39
N ASP A 174 -2.76 10.27 -0.05
CA ASP A 174 -3.28 10.08 1.31
C ASP A 174 -2.21 9.51 2.27
N TYR A 175 -1.11 8.94 1.77
CA TYR A 175 -0.09 8.29 2.61
C TYR A 175 1.35 8.55 2.16
N ALA A 176 1.58 9.22 1.02
CA ALA A 176 2.93 9.57 0.56
C ALA A 176 2.93 10.86 -0.27
N ASP A 177 4.08 11.54 -0.30
CA ASP A 177 4.31 12.63 -1.22
C ASP A 177 4.65 12.10 -2.62
N ALA A 178 3.74 12.29 -3.57
CA ALA A 178 3.88 11.80 -4.94
C ALA A 178 5.13 12.34 -5.66
N TYR A 179 5.59 13.56 -5.32
CA TYR A 179 6.80 14.13 -5.92
C TYR A 179 8.06 13.43 -5.41
N THR A 180 8.12 13.12 -4.12
CA THR A 180 9.22 12.35 -3.52
C THR A 180 9.30 10.95 -4.13
N VAL A 181 8.17 10.25 -4.26
CA VAL A 181 8.11 8.92 -4.90
C VAL A 181 8.52 9.01 -6.37
N ALA A 182 8.09 10.05 -7.10
CA ALA A 182 8.49 10.31 -8.48
C ALA A 182 10.01 10.50 -8.61
N GLY A 183 10.63 11.29 -7.72
CA GLY A 183 12.06 11.47 -7.65
C GLY A 183 12.82 10.17 -7.42
N TYR A 184 12.28 9.29 -6.55
CA TYR A 184 12.85 7.97 -6.31
C TYR A 184 12.77 7.07 -7.56
N LEU A 185 11.66 7.07 -8.30
CA LEU A 185 11.56 6.34 -9.55
C LEU A 185 12.54 6.87 -10.60
N ALA A 186 12.65 8.19 -10.74
CA ALA A 186 13.54 8.83 -11.70
C ALA A 186 15.03 8.64 -11.38
N SER A 187 15.40 8.42 -10.10
CA SER A 187 16.79 8.23 -9.69
C SER A 187 17.43 6.96 -10.24
N GLY A 188 16.62 5.93 -10.52
CA GLY A 188 17.12 4.60 -10.90
C GLY A 188 17.60 3.74 -9.73
N ASP A 189 17.69 4.28 -8.52
CA ASP A 189 18.19 3.58 -7.32
C ASP A 189 17.10 2.79 -6.59
N TYR A 190 15.93 2.66 -7.22
CA TYR A 190 14.80 1.94 -6.64
C TYR A 190 15.03 0.43 -6.57
N VAL A 191 14.25 -0.22 -5.70
CA VAL A 191 14.25 -1.66 -5.51
C VAL A 191 12.93 -2.25 -6.02
N PHE A 192 13.02 -3.29 -6.85
CA PHE A 192 11.82 -4.04 -7.23
C PHE A 192 11.24 -4.79 -6.01
N ALA A 193 9.93 -4.77 -5.89
CA ALA A 193 9.23 -5.51 -4.84
C ALA A 193 9.19 -7.02 -5.14
N GLU A 194 9.18 -7.36 -6.42
CA GLU A 194 9.32 -8.72 -6.96
C GLU A 194 10.18 -8.63 -8.24
N ALA A 195 10.83 -9.72 -8.59
CA ALA A 195 11.61 -9.78 -9.81
C ALA A 195 10.71 -9.44 -11.02
N PRO A 196 11.09 -8.48 -11.88
CA PRO A 196 10.31 -8.18 -13.08
C PRO A 196 10.25 -9.42 -14.00
N LYS A 197 9.22 -9.51 -14.82
CA LYS A 197 9.07 -10.65 -15.74
C LYS A 197 10.12 -10.64 -16.85
N GLY A 198 10.48 -9.45 -17.32
CA GLY A 198 11.53 -9.25 -18.29
C GLY A 198 12.93 -9.20 -17.66
N ASP A 199 13.96 -9.03 -18.49
CA ASP A 199 15.31 -8.78 -18.00
C ASP A 199 15.35 -7.51 -17.13
N GLU A 200 15.88 -7.62 -15.92
CA GLU A 200 15.89 -6.52 -14.96
C GLU A 200 16.62 -5.29 -15.48
N THR A 201 17.73 -5.48 -16.19
CA THR A 201 18.50 -4.37 -16.76
C THR A 201 17.69 -3.64 -17.83
N ALA A 202 17.00 -4.39 -18.69
CA ALA A 202 16.14 -3.82 -19.72
C ALA A 202 14.92 -3.09 -19.11
N VAL A 203 14.31 -3.66 -18.07
CA VAL A 203 13.21 -3.00 -17.32
C VAL A 203 13.67 -1.71 -16.69
N ARG A 204 14.84 -1.68 -16.03
CA ARG A 204 15.44 -0.46 -15.47
C ARG A 204 15.72 0.58 -16.56
N ALA A 205 16.33 0.16 -17.67
CA ALA A 205 16.60 1.05 -18.79
C ALA A 205 15.32 1.63 -19.39
N TYR A 206 14.24 0.85 -19.42
CA TYR A 206 12.93 1.32 -19.86
C TYR A 206 12.35 2.36 -18.89
N ILE A 207 12.34 2.08 -17.59
CA ILE A 207 11.79 2.97 -16.56
C ILE A 207 12.60 4.29 -16.49
N ASN A 208 13.91 4.25 -16.65
CA ASN A 208 14.77 5.42 -16.63
C ASN A 208 15.15 5.95 -18.03
N GLY A 209 14.35 5.62 -19.04
CA GLY A 209 14.57 6.05 -20.41
C GLY A 209 14.41 7.57 -20.61
N ALA A 210 14.84 8.04 -21.77
CA ALA A 210 14.78 9.46 -22.11
C ALA A 210 13.39 10.06 -21.92
N GLY A 211 13.31 11.20 -21.23
CA GLY A 211 12.07 11.92 -20.95
C GLY A 211 11.25 11.36 -19.78
N ARG A 212 11.76 10.36 -19.06
CA ARG A 212 11.13 9.80 -17.85
C ARG A 212 11.80 10.34 -16.59
N ASP A 213 11.73 11.63 -16.43
CA ASP A 213 12.24 12.37 -15.28
C ASP A 213 11.23 12.41 -14.11
N THR A 214 11.57 13.15 -13.07
CA THR A 214 10.71 13.35 -11.92
C THR A 214 9.36 13.94 -12.30
N ASP A 215 9.31 14.91 -13.21
CA ASP A 215 8.05 15.56 -13.62
C ASP A 215 7.14 14.60 -14.41
N TYR A 216 7.74 13.71 -15.22
CA TYR A 216 7.01 12.65 -15.90
C TYR A 216 6.33 11.72 -14.89
N TYR A 217 7.09 11.20 -13.92
CA TYR A 217 6.52 10.31 -12.91
C TYR A 217 5.57 11.01 -11.98
N TYR A 218 5.83 12.26 -11.61
CA TYR A 218 4.92 13.03 -10.77
C TYR A 218 3.52 13.14 -11.39
N LYS A 219 3.43 13.44 -12.69
CA LYS A 219 2.14 13.49 -13.40
C LYS A 219 1.41 12.14 -13.37
N LYS A 220 2.13 11.03 -13.56
CA LYS A 220 1.57 9.69 -13.50
C LYS A 220 1.09 9.32 -12.10
N LEU A 221 1.87 9.67 -11.09
CA LEU A 221 1.57 9.35 -9.69
C LEU A 221 0.51 10.27 -9.09
N ALA A 222 0.34 11.48 -9.58
CA ALA A 222 -0.75 12.37 -9.18
C ALA A 222 -2.13 11.84 -9.60
N GLU A 223 -2.17 10.98 -10.62
CA GLU A 223 -3.37 10.29 -11.12
C GLU A 223 -3.35 8.78 -10.80
N ALA A 224 -2.43 8.34 -9.93
CA ALA A 224 -2.36 6.96 -9.50
C ALA A 224 -3.57 6.59 -8.64
N ASP A 225 -3.88 5.30 -8.67
CA ASP A 225 -4.95 4.69 -7.89
C ASP A 225 -6.37 5.01 -8.36
N PHE A 226 -7.33 4.30 -7.81
CA PHE A 226 -8.74 4.53 -8.10
C PHE A 226 -9.19 5.85 -7.50
N SER A 227 -9.74 6.71 -8.33
CA SER A 227 -10.37 7.98 -7.95
C SER A 227 -11.89 7.85 -7.95
N GLU A 228 -12.58 8.91 -7.52
CA GLU A 228 -14.05 8.98 -7.57
C GLU A 228 -14.60 8.94 -9.01
N THR A 229 -13.77 9.23 -10.01
CA THR A 229 -14.17 9.16 -11.43
C THR A 229 -14.32 7.73 -11.95
N GLY A 230 -13.84 6.72 -11.20
CA GLY A 230 -13.95 5.31 -11.55
C GLY A 230 -13.11 4.87 -12.75
N ALA A 231 -12.21 5.72 -13.26
CA ALA A 231 -11.29 5.35 -14.32
C ALA A 231 -10.29 4.31 -13.82
N PHE A 232 -10.00 3.31 -14.65
CA PHE A 232 -8.95 2.33 -14.33
C PHE A 232 -7.57 3.02 -14.36
N PRO A 233 -6.81 2.98 -13.27
CA PRO A 233 -5.56 3.71 -13.16
C PRO A 233 -4.44 3.09 -13.99
N GLU A 234 -3.57 3.93 -14.56
CA GLU A 234 -2.38 3.48 -15.27
C GLU A 234 -1.26 3.04 -14.30
N CYS A 235 -1.11 3.77 -13.18
CA CYS A 235 -0.23 3.45 -12.07
C CYS A 235 -1.07 3.16 -10.83
N CYS A 236 -0.65 2.22 -10.03
CA CYS A 236 -1.31 1.89 -8.77
C CYS A 236 -0.30 1.92 -7.64
N SER A 237 -0.78 2.25 -6.45
CA SER A 237 0.06 2.25 -5.26
C SER A 237 -0.67 1.66 -4.06
N PHE A 238 0.08 1.22 -3.08
CA PHE A 238 -0.44 0.82 -1.77
C PHE A 238 0.66 0.89 -0.72
N GLU A 239 0.26 1.03 0.53
CA GLU A 239 1.16 1.00 1.67
C GLU A 239 0.95 -0.29 2.47
N ARG A 240 2.05 -0.96 2.83
CA ARG A 240 2.07 -2.11 3.72
C ARG A 240 3.25 -2.01 4.68
N GLN A 241 2.96 -1.92 5.97
CA GLN A 241 3.97 -1.86 7.04
C GLN A 241 5.02 -0.75 6.83
N GLY A 242 4.58 0.45 6.46
CA GLY A 242 5.45 1.60 6.23
C GLY A 242 6.22 1.57 4.91
N THR A 243 6.06 0.53 4.11
CA THR A 243 6.63 0.42 2.76
C THR A 243 5.56 0.75 1.73
N ILE A 244 5.88 1.65 0.81
CA ILE A 244 5.02 2.02 -0.31
C ILE A 244 5.40 1.18 -1.51
N PHE A 245 4.41 0.60 -2.15
CA PHE A 245 4.54 -0.15 -3.38
C PHE A 245 3.91 0.65 -4.51
N VAL A 246 4.60 0.73 -5.64
CA VAL A 246 4.12 1.43 -6.82
C VAL A 246 4.25 0.52 -8.03
N SER A 247 3.15 0.32 -8.75
CA SER A 247 3.16 -0.35 -10.04
C SER A 247 3.34 0.68 -11.15
N VAL A 248 4.35 0.49 -11.99
CA VAL A 248 4.57 1.31 -13.18
C VAL A 248 4.46 0.45 -14.43
N PRO A 249 3.77 0.93 -15.47
CA PRO A 249 3.65 0.20 -16.73
C PRO A 249 5.01 0.12 -17.44
N VAL A 250 5.29 -1.04 -18.02
CA VAL A 250 6.41 -1.25 -18.93
C VAL A 250 5.88 -1.84 -20.24
N SER A 251 6.73 -1.93 -21.27
CA SER A 251 6.29 -2.55 -22.53
C SER A 251 5.95 -4.03 -22.32
N HIS A 252 5.06 -4.53 -23.18
CA HIS A 252 4.62 -5.94 -23.15
C HIS A 252 5.80 -6.92 -23.18
N GLU A 253 6.82 -6.66 -24.00
CA GLU A 253 8.05 -7.44 -24.08
C GLU A 253 8.83 -7.51 -22.77
N LEU A 254 8.64 -6.52 -21.90
CA LEU A 254 9.26 -6.44 -20.57
C LEU A 254 8.34 -6.94 -19.44
N GLY A 255 7.13 -7.39 -19.80
CA GLY A 255 6.18 -8.04 -18.90
C GLY A 255 5.10 -7.14 -18.32
N ASP A 256 4.71 -6.08 -19.05
CA ASP A 256 3.53 -5.22 -18.87
C ASP A 256 3.60 -4.25 -17.68
N TYR A 257 4.11 -4.68 -16.53
CA TYR A 257 4.31 -3.83 -15.34
C TYR A 257 5.55 -4.23 -14.55
N ALA A 258 6.04 -3.29 -13.77
CA ALA A 258 7.04 -3.51 -12.73
C ALA A 258 6.53 -2.99 -11.39
N LEU A 259 6.67 -3.77 -10.33
CA LEU A 259 6.30 -3.39 -8.98
C LEU A 259 7.55 -2.95 -8.20
N ILE A 260 7.56 -1.70 -7.77
CA ILE A 260 8.69 -1.06 -7.09
C ILE A 260 8.29 -0.78 -5.64
N LYS A 261 9.21 -0.98 -4.70
CA LYS A 261 9.03 -0.64 -3.30
C LYS A 261 9.84 0.58 -2.93
N TYR A 262 9.23 1.48 -2.20
CA TYR A 262 9.83 2.66 -1.62
C TYR A 262 9.63 2.62 -0.10
N VAL A 263 10.72 2.76 0.64
CA VAL A 263 10.69 2.86 2.11
C VAL A 263 10.96 4.32 2.44
N PRO A 264 9.98 5.07 2.94
CA PRO A 264 10.20 6.43 3.39
C PRO A 264 11.26 6.49 4.49
N ASP A 265 12.18 7.44 4.39
CA ASP A 265 13.10 7.71 5.48
C ASP A 265 12.32 8.23 6.67
N ASN A 266 12.28 7.46 7.75
CA ASN A 266 11.75 7.94 9.03
C ASN A 266 12.71 9.01 9.57
N LYS A 267 12.42 10.28 9.29
CA LYS A 267 13.13 11.43 9.88
C LYS A 267 12.49 11.85 11.20
#